data_1c9634cada16a65744afd1970ee78c0b
#
_entry.id   1c9634cada16a65744afd1970ee78c0b
#
_cell.length_a   1.000
_cell.length_b   1.000
_cell.length_c   1.000
_cell.angle_alpha   90.00
_cell.angle_beta   90.00
_cell.angle_gamma   90.00
#
_symmetry.space_group_name_H-M   'P 1'
#
loop_
_entity.id
_entity.type
_entity.pdbx_description
1 polymer ?
#
loop_
_entity_poly.entity_id
_entity_poly.type
_entity_poly.pdbx_seq_one_letter_code
_entity_poly.pdbx_strand_id
1 'polypeptide(L)'
;MDSFSKIVVLDNEVQAQILASLLEEAGIPHRMRSYHDSALNGLFQGTKGWGHVDAPIQFREQILELLERVNQAGELNDKQDEPE
;
A
#
# COMPACT_ATOMS: atom_id res chain seq x y z
N MET A 1 9.09 -13.53 17.93
CA MET A 1 9.32 -12.15 17.63
C MET A 1 8.98 -11.84 16.23
N ASP A 2 8.14 -10.88 16.07
CA ASP A 2 7.65 -10.56 14.75
C ASP A 2 8.56 -9.55 14.08
N SER A 3 9.23 -10.00 13.04
CA SER A 3 10.01 -9.11 12.20
C SER A 3 9.11 -8.56 11.11
N PHE A 4 9.26 -7.28 10.82
CA PHE A 4 8.53 -6.67 9.74
C PHE A 4 9.31 -6.87 8.45
N SER A 5 8.59 -7.33 7.44
CA SER A 5 9.16 -7.54 6.11
C SER A 5 8.41 -6.67 5.11
N LYS A 6 9.09 -6.31 4.03
CA LYS A 6 8.44 -5.59 2.96
C LYS A 6 7.45 -6.52 2.27
N ILE A 7 6.18 -6.17 2.34
CA ILE A 7 5.13 -7.03 1.81
C ILE A 7 4.82 -6.69 0.36
N VAL A 8 4.55 -5.42 0.09
CA VAL A 8 4.12 -5.04 -1.26
C VAL A 8 4.39 -3.56 -1.48
N VAL A 9 4.68 -3.21 -2.72
CA VAL A 9 4.89 -1.83 -3.14
C VAL A 9 3.54 -1.22 -3.52
N LEU A 10 3.35 0.03 -3.12
CA LEU A 10 2.10 0.74 -3.39
C LEU A 10 2.34 1.77 -4.49
N ASP A 11 1.33 1.96 -5.33
CA ASP A 11 1.47 2.79 -6.52
C ASP A 11 1.31 4.28 -6.24
N ASN A 12 0.44 4.62 -5.30
CA ASN A 12 0.16 6.02 -5.03
C ASN A 12 -0.34 6.18 -3.60
N GLU A 13 -0.47 7.45 -3.21
CA GLU A 13 -0.82 7.76 -1.83
C GLU A 13 -2.26 7.34 -1.49
N VAL A 14 -3.17 7.49 -2.45
CA VAL A 14 -4.56 7.12 -2.19
C VAL A 14 -4.67 5.63 -1.90
N GLN A 15 -3.99 4.82 -2.71
CA GLN A 15 -3.96 3.39 -2.48
C GLN A 15 -3.42 3.08 -1.08
N ALA A 16 -2.36 3.79 -0.69
CA ALA A 16 -1.74 3.55 0.61
C ALA A 16 -2.68 3.91 1.75
N GLN A 17 -3.39 5.03 1.62
CA GLN A 17 -4.29 5.46 2.68
C GLN A 17 -5.44 4.50 2.86
N ILE A 18 -6.02 4.03 1.77
CA ILE A 18 -7.13 3.10 1.86
C ILE A 18 -6.67 1.79 2.46
N LEU A 19 -5.53 1.29 1.99
CA LEU A 19 -5.01 0.03 2.53
C LEU A 19 -4.70 0.17 4.01
N ALA A 20 -4.13 1.29 4.42
CA ALA A 20 -3.81 1.49 5.83
C ALA A 20 -5.05 1.42 6.69
N SER A 21 -6.14 2.04 6.23
CA SER A 21 -7.40 1.98 6.95
C SER A 21 -7.90 0.56 7.11
N LEU A 22 -7.81 -0.21 6.04
CA LEU A 22 -8.26 -1.60 6.08
C LEU A 22 -7.41 -2.44 7.02
N LEU A 23 -6.11 -2.19 7.02
CA LEU A 23 -5.22 -2.92 7.91
C LEU A 23 -5.50 -2.60 9.36
N GLU A 24 -5.80 -1.33 9.65
CA GLU A 24 -6.15 -0.94 11.00
C GLU A 24 -7.44 -1.59 11.45
N GLU A 25 -8.42 -1.62 10.57
CA GLU A 25 -9.70 -2.26 10.90
C GLU A 25 -9.51 -3.74 11.17
N ALA A 26 -8.63 -4.38 10.42
CA ALA A 26 -8.39 -5.80 10.57
C ALA A 26 -7.48 -6.12 11.75
N GLY A 27 -6.89 -5.10 12.37
CA GLY A 27 -6.00 -5.33 13.50
C GLY A 27 -4.67 -5.89 13.09
N ILE A 28 -4.25 -5.66 11.84
CA ILE A 28 -2.99 -6.18 11.33
C ILE A 28 -1.88 -5.17 11.60
N PRO A 29 -0.82 -5.57 12.31
CA PRO A 29 0.31 -4.66 12.51
C PRO A 29 0.99 -4.39 11.18
N HIS A 30 1.28 -3.11 10.93
CA HIS A 30 1.86 -2.72 9.66
C HIS A 30 2.60 -1.41 9.82
N ARG A 31 3.44 -1.11 8.83
CA ARG A 31 4.15 0.16 8.75
C ARG A 31 4.17 0.63 7.31
N MET A 32 3.68 1.85 7.11
CA MET A 32 3.71 2.45 5.78
C MET A 32 4.97 3.26 5.62
N ARG A 33 5.68 3.05 4.52
CA ARG A 33 6.93 3.76 4.24
C ARG A 33 6.81 4.44 2.89
N SER A 34 6.89 5.76 2.91
CA SER A 34 6.82 6.55 1.69
C SER A 34 8.22 6.79 1.14
N TYR A 35 8.36 6.59 -0.15
CA TYR A 35 9.65 6.87 -0.80
C TYR A 35 9.91 8.36 -0.90
N HIS A 36 8.87 9.17 -0.78
CA HIS A 36 9.03 10.61 -0.88
C HIS A 36 9.93 11.16 0.22
N ASP A 37 9.75 10.66 1.44
CA ASP A 37 10.56 11.10 2.55
C ASP A 37 12.02 10.76 2.34
N SER A 38 12.27 9.59 1.78
CA SER A 38 13.63 9.14 1.54
C SER A 38 14.22 9.77 0.29
N ALA A 39 13.36 10.17 -0.64
CA ALA A 39 13.82 10.78 -1.89
C ALA A 39 14.52 12.11 -1.65
N LEU A 40 14.21 12.77 -0.54
CA LEU A 40 14.89 14.02 -0.20
C LEU A 40 16.38 13.81 -0.05
N ASN A 41 16.79 12.60 0.28
CA ASN A 41 18.20 12.27 0.41
C ASN A 41 18.79 11.69 -0.86
N GLY A 42 17.98 11.55 -1.92
CA GLY A 42 18.45 11.03 -3.18
C GLY A 42 18.64 9.52 -3.21
N LEU A 43 18.23 8.84 -2.16
CA LEU A 43 18.48 7.41 -2.06
C LEU A 43 17.55 6.58 -2.94
N PHE A 44 16.35 7.08 -3.18
CA PHE A 44 15.36 6.33 -3.93
C PHE A 44 15.03 6.98 -5.25
N GLN A 45 15.97 7.71 -5.77
CA GLN A 45 15.80 8.33 -7.07
C GLN A 45 15.61 7.23 -8.10
N GLY A 46 14.54 7.34 -8.86
CA GLY A 46 14.25 6.32 -9.85
C GLY A 46 13.44 5.15 -9.34
N THR A 47 13.19 5.10 -8.04
CA THR A 47 12.34 4.05 -7.48
C THR A 47 10.90 4.29 -7.90
N LYS A 48 10.24 3.24 -8.36
CA LYS A 48 8.87 3.35 -8.81
C LYS A 48 7.91 3.15 -7.65
N GLY A 49 6.76 3.81 -7.75
CA GLY A 49 5.73 3.68 -6.76
C GLY A 49 5.78 4.75 -5.70
N TRP A 50 4.78 4.75 -4.86
CA TRP A 50 4.69 5.71 -3.77
C TRP A 50 5.52 5.28 -2.58
N GLY A 51 5.53 4.00 -2.30
CA GLY A 51 6.19 3.46 -1.13
C GLY A 51 5.84 2.00 -0.99
N HIS A 52 5.96 1.50 0.24
CA HIS A 52 5.63 0.10 0.47
C HIS A 52 5.08 -0.07 1.88
N VAL A 53 4.49 -1.24 2.12
CA VAL A 53 3.99 -1.60 3.44
C VAL A 53 4.83 -2.73 4.01
N ASP A 54 5.26 -2.55 5.27
CA ASP A 54 5.97 -3.58 6.02
C ASP A 54 5.02 -4.19 7.03
N ALA A 55 5.14 -5.49 7.23
CA ALA A 55 4.32 -6.20 8.19
C ALA A 55 4.95 -7.55 8.47
N PRO A 56 4.50 -8.24 9.55
CA PRO A 56 4.96 -9.61 9.74
C PRO A 56 4.54 -10.49 8.57
N ILE A 57 5.44 -11.35 8.15
CA ILE A 57 5.23 -12.15 6.94
C ILE A 57 3.98 -13.01 7.02
N GLN A 58 3.56 -13.35 8.22
CA GLN A 58 2.38 -14.19 8.39
C GLN A 58 1.10 -13.52 7.91
N PHE A 59 1.10 -12.20 7.77
CA PHE A 59 -0.06 -11.46 7.30
C PHE A 59 0.00 -11.17 5.81
N ARG A 60 1.00 -11.68 5.13
CA ARG A 60 1.22 -11.33 3.73
C ARG A 60 0.00 -11.59 2.86
N GLU A 61 -0.59 -12.77 2.99
CA GLU A 61 -1.72 -13.13 2.15
C GLU A 61 -2.92 -12.24 2.43
N GLN A 62 -3.18 -11.96 3.70
CA GLN A 62 -4.28 -11.08 4.05
C GLN A 62 -4.09 -9.69 3.47
N ILE A 63 -2.86 -9.18 3.55
CA ILE A 63 -2.58 -7.85 3.07
C ILE A 63 -2.73 -7.79 1.56
N LEU A 64 -2.25 -8.79 0.84
CA LEU A 64 -2.40 -8.83 -0.60
C LEU A 64 -3.86 -8.91 -1.01
N GLU A 65 -4.66 -9.65 -0.25
CA GLU A 65 -6.09 -9.73 -0.51
C GLU A 65 -6.76 -8.37 -0.35
N LEU A 66 -6.41 -7.67 0.72
CA LEU A 66 -6.99 -6.36 0.95
C LEU A 66 -6.56 -5.37 -0.14
N LEU A 67 -5.31 -5.46 -0.56
CA LEU A 67 -4.82 -4.59 -1.62
C LEU A 67 -5.58 -4.83 -2.91
N GLU A 68 -5.90 -6.08 -3.20
CA GLU A 68 -6.66 -6.39 -4.39
C GLU A 68 -8.02 -5.72 -4.34
N ARG A 69 -8.65 -5.70 -3.18
CA ARG A 69 -9.92 -5.01 -3.04
C ARG A 69 -9.79 -3.52 -3.29
N VAL A 70 -8.71 -2.93 -2.80
CA VAL A 70 -8.46 -1.52 -3.03
C VAL A 70 -8.35 -1.24 -4.53
N ASN A 71 -7.61 -2.09 -5.23
CA ASN A 71 -7.41 -1.91 -6.65
C ASN A 71 -8.71 -2.07 -7.43
N GLN A 72 -9.53 -3.04 -7.04
CA GLN A 72 -10.80 -3.25 -7.70
C GLN A 72 -11.73 -2.07 -7.49
N ALA A 73 -11.75 -1.52 -6.29
CA ALA A 73 -12.58 -0.37 -6.01
C ALA A 73 -12.14 0.84 -6.84
N GLY A 74 -10.84 1.01 -7.00
CA GLY A 74 -10.32 2.08 -7.81
C GLY A 74 -10.73 1.94 -9.27
N GLU A 75 -10.69 0.72 -9.77
CA GLU A 75 -11.09 0.46 -11.14
C GLU A 75 -12.56 0.76 -11.35
N LEU A 76 -13.39 0.37 -10.39
CA LEU A 76 -14.80 0.64 -10.49
C LEU A 76 -15.08 2.14 -10.48
N ASN A 77 -14.38 2.87 -9.63
CA ASN A 77 -14.53 4.30 -9.57
C ASN A 77 -14.13 4.96 -10.88
N ASP A 78 -13.06 4.48 -11.48
CA ASP A 78 -12.61 5.01 -12.75
C ASP A 78 -13.69 4.84 -13.82
N LYS A 79 -14.33 3.68 -13.83
CA LYS A 79 -15.38 3.45 -14.81
C LYS A 79 -16.57 4.34 -14.58
N GLN A 80 -16.89 4.59 -13.33
CA GLN A 80 -18.02 5.46 -13.01
C GLN A 80 -17.76 6.90 -13.39
N ASP A 81 -16.52 7.32 -13.33
CA ASP A 81 -16.16 8.68 -13.62
C ASP A 81 -16.10 8.97 -15.10
N GLU A 82 -16.06 7.96 -15.93
CA GLU A 82 -15.98 8.16 -17.35
C GLU A 82 -17.29 8.72 -17.89
N PRO A 83 -17.23 9.80 -18.64
CA PRO A 83 -18.44 10.33 -19.24
C PRO A 83 -18.92 9.43 -20.36
N GLU A 84 -20.20 9.36 -20.49
CA GLU A 84 -20.83 8.55 -21.53
C GLU A 84 -20.99 9.29 -22.83
#